data_87140a1d5fb8a3775035b57b4f142f88
#
_entry.id   87140a1d5fb8a3775035b57b4f142f88
#
_cell.length_a   1.000
_cell.length_b   1.000
_cell.length_c   1.000
_cell.angle_alpha   90.00
_cell.angle_beta   90.00
_cell.angle_gamma   90.00
#
_symmetry.space_group_name_H-M   'P 1'
#
loop_
_entity.id
_entity.type
_entity.pdbx_description
1 polymer ?
#
loop_
_entity_poly.entity_id
_entity_poly.type
_entity_poly.pdbx_seq_one_letter_code
_entity_poly.pdbx_strand_id
1 'polypeptide(L)'
;RSHCDWSSDVCSSDLIIHPQKWPDNLDYKNKKVVVIGSGATAVTIIPAMADQVEHITMLQRSPTYFMSAPDKDMIGNYFKKIFPQKTAYFLTRWKNILLGNYFYKQCVNNPEKVKEMLINGVRDQLGEDYDIDTHFTPKYKPWDERLCFVPNADMFEAMKSGKASVVTDHIDQFTETGIKLKSGEELTADIIIKATGLNLQFLNGIDVKVDNSQVNISEKLAYKGRMFNDIPNLACSFGYARASWTLGADLSSEYVCKLLNHMDKKGFTYF
;
A
#
# COMPACT_ATOMS: atom_id res chain seq x y z
N ARG A 1 -9.55 11.74 15.31
CA ARG A 1 -9.41 11.68 13.82
C ARG A 1 -10.52 12.52 13.25
N SER A 2 -10.19 13.74 12.82
CA SER A 2 -11.13 14.63 12.15
C SER A 2 -11.48 14.03 10.80
N HIS A 3 -12.74 13.64 10.61
CA HIS A 3 -13.32 13.45 9.29
C HIS A 3 -13.35 14.84 8.64
N CYS A 4 -12.46 15.09 7.71
CA CYS A 4 -12.68 16.14 6.74
C CYS A 4 -13.74 15.62 5.79
N ASP A 5 -14.95 16.19 5.90
CA ASP A 5 -16.01 15.97 4.92
C ASP A 5 -15.66 16.84 3.70
N TRP A 6 -15.21 16.18 2.64
CA TRP A 6 -14.76 16.80 1.40
C TRP A 6 -15.91 16.92 0.38
N SER A 7 -17.15 16.98 0.84
CA SER A 7 -18.33 16.89 -0.03
C SER A 7 -18.92 18.22 -0.47
N SER A 8 -18.38 19.36 -0.05
CA SER A 8 -18.92 20.64 -0.46
C SER A 8 -17.82 21.63 -0.84
N ASP A 9 -17.89 22.07 -2.01
CA ASP A 9 -17.72 23.34 -2.67
C ASP A 9 -16.76 23.33 -3.86
N VAL A 10 -17.41 23.54 -5.04
CA VAL A 10 -16.86 24.10 -6.26
C VAL A 10 -15.57 23.43 -6.79
N CYS A 11 -15.67 22.15 -7.09
CA CYS A 11 -14.89 21.56 -8.15
C CYS A 11 -15.86 20.96 -9.18
N SER A 12 -15.62 21.18 -10.46
CA SER A 12 -16.27 20.39 -11.48
C SER A 12 -16.07 18.91 -11.10
N SER A 13 -17.14 18.20 -10.81
CA SER A 13 -17.12 16.83 -10.25
C SER A 13 -16.35 15.82 -11.11
N ASP A 14 -15.99 16.20 -12.31
CA ASP A 14 -15.34 15.38 -13.32
C ASP A 14 -13.82 15.34 -13.19
N LEU A 15 -13.21 16.21 -12.35
CA LEU A 15 -11.78 16.31 -12.16
C LEU A 15 -11.22 15.46 -11.02
N ILE A 16 -12.07 15.03 -10.07
CA ILE A 16 -11.60 14.28 -8.89
C ILE A 16 -11.95 12.80 -9.00
N ILE A 17 -10.91 11.97 -9.08
CA ILE A 17 -11.03 10.53 -9.29
C ILE A 17 -10.59 9.77 -8.05
N HIS A 18 -11.33 8.72 -7.69
CA HIS A 18 -10.90 7.76 -6.69
C HIS A 18 -10.39 6.47 -7.40
N PRO A 19 -9.21 5.94 -7.07
CA PRO A 19 -8.62 4.78 -7.77
C PRO A 19 -9.49 3.53 -7.82
N GLN A 20 -10.38 3.32 -6.83
CA GLN A 20 -11.35 2.22 -6.83
C GLN A 20 -12.54 2.44 -7.77
N LYS A 21 -12.74 3.65 -8.27
CA LYS A 21 -13.80 4.04 -9.19
C LYS A 21 -13.19 4.70 -10.42
N TRP A 22 -12.20 4.03 -11.00
CA TRP A 22 -11.51 4.53 -12.18
C TRP A 22 -12.46 4.54 -13.38
N PRO A 23 -12.64 5.68 -14.07
CA PRO A 23 -13.49 5.74 -15.27
C PRO A 23 -12.83 4.98 -16.43
N ASP A 24 -13.60 4.11 -17.11
CA ASP A 24 -13.07 3.29 -18.22
C ASP A 24 -12.54 4.13 -19.39
N ASN A 25 -13.10 5.32 -19.61
CA ASN A 25 -12.77 6.22 -20.73
C ASN A 25 -12.01 7.47 -20.29
N LEU A 26 -11.24 7.41 -19.20
CA LEU A 26 -10.50 8.56 -18.72
C LEU A 26 -9.39 8.93 -19.70
N ASP A 27 -9.51 10.11 -20.33
CA ASP A 27 -8.46 10.70 -21.14
C ASP A 27 -7.55 11.56 -20.26
N TYR A 28 -6.36 11.05 -19.99
CA TYR A 28 -5.31 11.72 -19.22
C TYR A 28 -4.07 12.10 -20.04
N LYS A 29 -4.10 11.88 -21.36
CA LYS A 29 -2.97 12.22 -22.24
C LYS A 29 -2.73 13.71 -22.27
N ASN A 30 -1.46 14.09 -22.11
CA ASN A 30 -1.02 15.49 -22.09
C ASN A 30 -1.79 16.36 -21.06
N LYS A 31 -2.25 15.76 -19.96
CA LYS A 31 -2.92 16.44 -18.85
C LYS A 31 -1.98 16.64 -17.68
N LYS A 32 -2.22 17.70 -16.90
CA LYS A 32 -1.59 17.91 -15.60
C LYS A 32 -2.35 17.12 -14.54
N VAL A 33 -1.66 16.20 -13.88
CA VAL A 33 -2.27 15.30 -12.90
C VAL A 33 -1.71 15.55 -11.52
N VAL A 34 -2.56 15.70 -10.52
CA VAL A 34 -2.14 15.72 -9.11
C VAL A 34 -2.65 14.47 -8.40
N VAL A 35 -1.73 13.71 -7.81
CA VAL A 35 -2.03 12.52 -7.00
C VAL A 35 -1.90 12.88 -5.53
N ILE A 36 -3.02 12.90 -4.80
CA ILE A 36 -3.03 13.22 -3.37
C ILE A 36 -2.73 11.96 -2.57
N GLY A 37 -1.59 11.93 -1.90
CA GLY A 37 -1.10 10.84 -1.07
C GLY A 37 0.26 10.31 -1.53
N SER A 38 0.96 9.64 -0.62
CA SER A 38 2.29 9.03 -0.82
C SER A 38 2.34 7.54 -0.47
N GLY A 39 1.17 6.88 -0.47
CA GLY A 39 1.07 5.45 -0.22
C GLY A 39 1.29 4.59 -1.47
N ALA A 40 1.11 3.27 -1.33
CA ALA A 40 1.31 2.30 -2.40
C ALA A 40 0.56 2.64 -3.69
N THR A 41 -0.66 3.17 -3.59
CA THR A 41 -1.46 3.58 -4.75
C THR A 41 -0.79 4.70 -5.54
N ALA A 42 -0.32 5.76 -4.86
CA ALA A 42 0.38 6.87 -5.51
C ALA A 42 1.68 6.40 -6.17
N VAL A 43 2.48 5.62 -5.44
CA VAL A 43 3.76 5.05 -5.92
C VAL A 43 3.59 4.19 -7.18
N THR A 44 2.43 3.54 -7.33
CA THR A 44 2.13 2.72 -8.52
C THR A 44 1.55 3.53 -9.67
N ILE A 45 0.68 4.51 -9.39
CA ILE A 45 0.01 5.31 -10.42
C ILE A 45 0.99 6.26 -11.10
N ILE A 46 1.87 6.92 -10.33
CA ILE A 46 2.78 7.93 -10.84
C ILE A 46 3.65 7.41 -11.98
N PRO A 47 4.46 6.35 -11.83
CA PRO A 47 5.27 5.85 -12.94
C PRO A 47 4.43 5.29 -14.09
N ALA A 48 3.25 4.70 -13.80
CA ALA A 48 2.37 4.14 -14.82
C ALA A 48 1.76 5.21 -15.76
N MET A 49 1.60 6.44 -15.27
CA MET A 49 1.02 7.55 -16.06
C MET A 49 2.07 8.51 -16.62
N ALA A 50 3.26 8.56 -16.02
CA ALA A 50 4.27 9.60 -16.30
C ALA A 50 4.60 9.81 -17.78
N ASP A 51 4.66 8.74 -18.57
CA ASP A 51 4.97 8.82 -20.00
C ASP A 51 3.83 9.37 -20.88
N GLN A 52 2.62 9.38 -20.36
CA GLN A 52 1.41 9.74 -21.12
C GLN A 52 0.85 11.12 -20.74
N VAL A 53 1.13 11.59 -19.55
CA VAL A 53 0.66 12.88 -19.03
C VAL A 53 1.63 14.01 -19.41
N GLU A 54 1.18 15.27 -19.33
CA GLU A 54 2.09 16.42 -19.45
C GLU A 54 3.03 16.44 -18.24
N HIS A 55 2.48 16.38 -17.04
CA HIS A 55 3.21 16.32 -15.77
C HIS A 55 2.33 15.67 -14.68
N ILE A 56 2.96 14.92 -13.75
CA ILE A 56 2.27 14.32 -12.61
C ILE A 56 2.92 14.75 -11.30
N THR A 57 2.15 15.33 -10.40
CA THR A 57 2.61 15.80 -9.10
C THR A 57 2.09 14.89 -7.97
N MET A 58 2.98 14.33 -7.18
CA MET A 58 2.64 13.69 -5.92
C MET A 58 2.48 14.74 -4.82
N LEU A 59 1.25 15.01 -4.39
CA LEU A 59 0.99 15.89 -3.27
C LEU A 59 0.84 15.07 -1.99
N GLN A 60 1.74 15.27 -1.03
CA GLN A 60 1.73 14.59 0.24
C GLN A 60 1.69 15.58 1.41
N ARG A 61 1.00 15.19 2.49
CA ARG A 61 0.94 15.97 3.73
C ARG A 61 2.22 15.84 4.56
N SER A 62 2.83 14.67 4.51
CA SER A 62 4.06 14.32 5.23
C SER A 62 4.82 13.24 4.46
N PRO A 63 6.16 13.25 4.53
CA PRO A 63 6.98 12.24 3.88
C PRO A 63 6.66 10.81 4.32
N THR A 64 6.93 9.87 3.41
CA THR A 64 6.86 8.42 3.64
C THR A 64 8.24 7.82 3.36
N TYR A 65 8.61 6.72 4.01
CA TYR A 65 9.80 5.96 3.64
C TYR A 65 9.60 5.21 2.33
N PHE A 66 10.61 5.27 1.48
CA PHE A 66 10.67 4.54 0.23
C PHE A 66 11.86 3.59 0.22
N MET A 67 11.66 2.41 -0.35
CA MET A 67 12.72 1.43 -0.58
C MET A 67 12.63 0.95 -2.02
N SER A 68 13.69 1.14 -2.78
CA SER A 68 13.79 0.63 -4.14
C SER A 68 14.50 -0.72 -4.18
N ALA A 69 13.98 -1.65 -4.95
CA ALA A 69 14.64 -2.91 -5.26
C ALA A 69 14.09 -3.49 -6.59
N PRO A 70 14.82 -4.43 -7.20
CA PRO A 70 14.36 -5.11 -8.41
C PRO A 70 13.00 -5.79 -8.22
N ASP A 71 12.12 -5.71 -9.21
CA ASP A 71 10.83 -6.40 -9.26
C ASP A 71 10.96 -7.93 -9.33
N LYS A 72 12.12 -8.43 -9.81
CA LYS A 72 12.41 -9.84 -10.00
C LYS A 72 13.35 -10.36 -8.92
N ASP A 73 12.95 -11.43 -8.27
CA ASP A 73 13.81 -12.17 -7.33
C ASP A 73 14.86 -12.99 -8.12
N MET A 74 16.04 -12.40 -8.33
CA MET A 74 17.13 -13.05 -9.09
C MET A 74 17.59 -14.35 -8.43
N ILE A 75 17.67 -14.41 -7.10
CA ILE A 75 18.07 -15.61 -6.35
C ILE A 75 16.98 -16.69 -6.48
N GLY A 76 15.71 -16.31 -6.35
CA GLY A 76 14.59 -17.21 -6.55
C GLY A 76 14.53 -17.77 -7.99
N ASN A 77 14.82 -16.92 -8.98
CA ASN A 77 14.91 -17.35 -10.37
C ASN A 77 16.10 -18.29 -10.62
N TYR A 78 17.21 -18.08 -9.93
CA TYR A 78 18.36 -19.01 -9.97
C TYR A 78 18.00 -20.36 -9.34
N PHE A 79 17.29 -20.38 -8.21
CA PHE A 79 16.82 -21.65 -7.62
C PHE A 79 15.89 -22.41 -8.56
N LYS A 80 15.00 -21.73 -9.30
CA LYS A 80 14.12 -22.36 -10.30
C LYS A 80 14.88 -23.02 -11.46
N LYS A 81 16.10 -22.56 -11.77
CA LYS A 81 16.93 -23.15 -12.82
C LYS A 81 17.66 -24.42 -12.36
N ILE A 82 17.96 -24.54 -11.08
CA ILE A 82 18.81 -25.62 -10.54
C ILE A 82 17.99 -26.72 -9.86
N PHE A 83 16.92 -26.33 -9.15
CA PHE A 83 16.15 -27.24 -8.31
C PHE A 83 14.77 -27.56 -8.91
N PRO A 84 14.19 -28.73 -8.60
CA PRO A 84 12.80 -29.01 -8.89
C PRO A 84 11.88 -27.93 -8.30
N GLN A 85 10.76 -27.67 -8.96
CA GLN A 85 9.85 -26.55 -8.64
C GLN A 85 9.48 -26.45 -7.16
N LYS A 86 9.16 -27.58 -6.50
CA LYS A 86 8.80 -27.60 -5.05
C LYS A 86 9.97 -27.16 -4.16
N THR A 87 11.17 -27.62 -4.46
CA THR A 87 12.39 -27.26 -3.70
C THR A 87 12.76 -25.79 -3.92
N ALA A 88 12.73 -25.33 -5.17
CA ALA A 88 12.99 -23.94 -5.51
C ALA A 88 11.99 -23.00 -4.81
N TYR A 89 10.70 -23.34 -4.80
CA TYR A 89 9.66 -22.61 -4.08
C TYR A 89 9.96 -22.56 -2.57
N PHE A 90 10.27 -23.71 -1.96
CA PHE A 90 10.58 -23.81 -0.53
C PHE A 90 11.79 -22.91 -0.15
N LEU A 91 12.87 -23.02 -0.90
CA LEU A 91 14.08 -22.23 -0.64
C LEU A 91 13.84 -20.73 -0.82
N THR A 92 13.15 -20.33 -1.90
CA THR A 92 12.79 -18.93 -2.15
C THR A 92 11.89 -18.38 -1.06
N ARG A 93 10.87 -19.13 -0.63
CA ARG A 93 9.95 -18.75 0.44
C ARG A 93 10.70 -18.51 1.75
N TRP A 94 11.53 -19.45 2.18
CA TRP A 94 12.28 -19.32 3.43
C TRP A 94 13.32 -18.20 3.38
N LYS A 95 14.03 -18.04 2.27
CA LYS A 95 14.92 -16.91 2.06
C LYS A 95 14.18 -15.58 2.29
N ASN A 96 13.01 -15.39 1.66
CA ASN A 96 12.26 -14.15 1.76
C ASN A 96 11.69 -13.92 3.17
N ILE A 97 11.24 -14.97 3.86
CA ILE A 97 10.80 -14.90 5.25
C ILE A 97 11.96 -14.45 6.17
N LEU A 98 13.13 -15.07 6.02
CA LEU A 98 14.29 -14.76 6.86
C LEU A 98 14.81 -13.34 6.60
N LEU A 99 14.90 -12.93 5.34
CA LEU A 99 15.30 -11.56 4.97
C LEU A 99 14.32 -10.53 5.49
N GLY A 100 13.01 -10.76 5.33
CA GLY A 100 11.98 -9.86 5.84
C GLY A 100 12.02 -9.73 7.37
N ASN A 101 12.17 -10.86 8.08
CA ASN A 101 12.33 -10.85 9.54
C ASN A 101 13.60 -10.14 9.99
N TYR A 102 14.73 -10.36 9.29
CA TYR A 102 15.97 -9.67 9.58
C TYR A 102 15.83 -8.16 9.41
N PHE A 103 15.27 -7.72 8.27
CA PHE A 103 15.03 -6.30 7.99
C PHE A 103 14.11 -5.67 9.05
N TYR A 104 13.01 -6.33 9.39
CA TYR A 104 12.10 -5.87 10.44
C TYR A 104 12.81 -5.72 11.80
N LYS A 105 13.63 -6.71 12.19
CA LYS A 105 14.44 -6.62 13.41
C LYS A 105 15.43 -5.46 13.38
N GLN A 106 16.02 -5.15 12.22
CA GLN A 106 16.87 -3.97 12.09
C GLN A 106 16.07 -2.67 12.27
N CYS A 107 14.87 -2.56 11.69
CA CYS A 107 14.01 -1.41 11.88
C CYS A 107 13.66 -1.16 13.36
N VAL A 108 13.44 -2.23 14.13
CA VAL A 108 13.08 -2.14 15.56
C VAL A 108 14.33 -1.86 16.43
N ASN A 109 15.43 -2.59 16.20
CA ASN A 109 16.61 -2.53 17.08
C ASN A 109 17.56 -1.38 16.74
N ASN A 110 17.62 -0.97 15.48
CA ASN A 110 18.53 0.04 14.95
C ASN A 110 17.81 1.04 14.06
N PRO A 111 16.72 1.72 14.53
CA PRO A 111 15.84 2.53 13.70
C PRO A 111 16.57 3.68 12.99
N GLU A 112 17.49 4.36 13.66
CA GLU A 112 18.21 5.50 13.07
C GLU A 112 19.13 5.08 11.93
N LYS A 113 19.82 3.94 12.08
CA LYS A 113 20.66 3.39 11.01
C LYS A 113 19.84 2.99 9.79
N VAL A 114 18.67 2.37 10.01
CA VAL A 114 17.78 1.99 8.90
C VAL A 114 17.16 3.23 8.26
N LYS A 115 16.78 4.23 9.06
CA LYS A 115 16.31 5.53 8.57
C LYS A 115 17.33 6.18 7.63
N GLU A 116 18.57 6.29 8.08
CA GLU A 116 19.67 6.84 7.28
C GLU A 116 19.88 6.05 5.99
N MET A 117 19.88 4.72 6.07
CA MET A 117 20.01 3.85 4.89
C MET A 117 18.89 4.08 3.87
N LEU A 118 17.63 4.21 4.33
CA LEU A 118 16.48 4.44 3.43
C LEU A 118 16.54 5.82 2.78
N ILE A 119 16.89 6.87 3.54
CA ILE A 119 17.01 8.24 3.04
C ILE A 119 18.17 8.33 2.03
N ASN A 120 19.32 7.76 2.34
CA ASN A 120 20.45 7.72 1.43
C ASN A 120 20.11 6.93 0.15
N GLY A 121 19.34 5.84 0.26
CA GLY A 121 18.86 5.12 -0.91
C GLY A 121 17.98 5.97 -1.85
N VAL A 122 17.20 6.92 -1.33
CA VAL A 122 16.46 7.89 -2.14
C VAL A 122 17.41 8.95 -2.71
N ARG A 123 18.37 9.45 -1.92
CA ARG A 123 19.38 10.41 -2.35
C ARG A 123 20.22 9.88 -3.50
N ASP A 124 20.63 8.61 -3.42
CA ASP A 124 21.37 7.94 -4.50
C ASP A 124 20.55 7.86 -5.81
N GLN A 125 19.22 7.83 -5.70
CA GLN A 125 18.34 7.82 -6.87
C GLN A 125 18.10 9.20 -7.45
N LEU A 126 17.82 10.22 -6.63
CA LEU A 126 17.40 11.54 -7.08
C LEU A 126 18.54 12.55 -7.23
N GLY A 127 19.70 12.29 -6.60
CA GLY A 127 20.84 13.21 -6.56
C GLY A 127 20.82 14.15 -5.34
N GLU A 128 21.98 14.81 -5.12
CA GLU A 128 22.20 15.69 -3.97
C GLU A 128 21.40 17.02 -4.07
N ASP A 129 21.07 17.45 -5.28
CA ASP A 129 20.37 18.71 -5.52
C ASP A 129 18.87 18.63 -5.25
N TYR A 130 18.34 17.42 -5.01
CA TYR A 130 16.92 17.24 -4.70
C TYR A 130 16.65 17.49 -3.22
N ASP A 131 15.56 18.18 -2.88
CA ASP A 131 15.18 18.46 -1.48
C ASP A 131 14.64 17.19 -0.78
N ILE A 132 15.59 16.32 -0.42
CA ILE A 132 15.30 15.06 0.27
C ILE A 132 14.76 15.30 1.69
N ASP A 133 15.21 16.34 2.34
CA ASP A 133 14.85 16.62 3.74
C ASP A 133 13.37 16.99 3.86
N THR A 134 12.84 17.79 2.95
CA THR A 134 11.43 18.17 2.92
C THR A 134 10.54 17.04 2.41
N HIS A 135 10.97 16.31 1.36
CA HIS A 135 10.08 15.43 0.63
C HIS A 135 10.20 13.95 0.98
N PHE A 136 11.35 13.53 1.53
CA PHE A 136 11.65 12.10 1.73
C PHE A 136 12.20 11.75 3.12
N THR A 137 12.12 12.69 4.08
CA THR A 137 12.60 12.46 5.45
C THR A 137 11.42 12.40 6.44
N PRO A 138 10.85 11.20 6.68
CA PRO A 138 9.76 11.02 7.64
C PRO A 138 10.18 11.30 9.09
N LYS A 139 9.23 11.77 9.90
CA LYS A 139 9.44 12.04 11.34
C LYS A 139 9.26 10.80 12.23
N TYR A 140 8.69 9.71 11.69
CA TYR A 140 8.46 8.44 12.41
C TYR A 140 9.60 7.44 12.14
N LYS A 141 9.67 6.40 12.96
CA LYS A 141 10.68 5.34 12.77
C LYS A 141 10.25 4.38 11.65
N PRO A 142 11.21 3.77 10.93
CA PRO A 142 10.89 2.75 9.93
C PRO A 142 9.97 1.67 10.52
N TRP A 143 8.89 1.32 9.81
CA TRP A 143 7.83 0.38 10.21
C TRP A 143 6.85 0.84 11.30
N ASP A 144 7.01 2.00 11.93
CA ASP A 144 5.96 2.52 12.80
C ASP A 144 4.71 2.89 11.99
N GLU A 145 4.95 3.44 10.78
CA GLU A 145 3.91 3.69 9.80
C GLU A 145 4.27 3.02 8.46
N ARG A 146 4.09 3.73 7.35
CA ARG A 146 4.28 3.17 5.99
C ARG A 146 5.75 3.18 5.58
N LEU A 147 6.14 2.10 4.91
CA LEU A 147 7.33 1.99 4.09
C LEU A 147 6.86 1.51 2.72
N CYS A 148 7.02 2.33 1.70
CA CYS A 148 6.58 2.04 0.34
C CYS A 148 7.71 1.44 -0.47
N PHE A 149 7.38 0.38 -1.20
CA PHE A 149 8.31 -0.27 -2.11
C PHE A 149 8.17 0.32 -3.52
N VAL A 150 9.29 0.71 -4.12
CA VAL A 150 9.39 1.28 -5.48
C VAL A 150 10.11 0.26 -6.37
N PRO A 151 9.38 -0.55 -7.16
CA PRO A 151 10.01 -1.54 -8.03
C PRO A 151 10.90 -0.87 -9.07
N ASN A 152 12.13 -1.38 -9.24
CA ASN A 152 13.08 -0.89 -10.25
C ASN A 152 13.35 0.63 -10.21
N ALA A 153 13.05 1.30 -9.10
CA ALA A 153 13.15 2.75 -8.96
C ALA A 153 12.27 3.57 -9.95
N ASP A 154 11.22 2.97 -10.51
CA ASP A 154 10.41 3.54 -11.60
C ASP A 154 9.84 4.93 -11.29
N MET A 155 9.34 5.15 -10.06
CA MET A 155 8.89 6.47 -9.62
C MET A 155 10.02 7.51 -9.61
N PHE A 156 11.21 7.13 -9.18
CA PHE A 156 12.37 8.01 -9.17
C PHE A 156 12.87 8.32 -10.59
N GLU A 157 12.80 7.36 -11.50
CA GLU A 157 13.10 7.59 -12.91
C GLU A 157 12.12 8.60 -13.55
N ALA A 158 10.83 8.51 -13.23
CA ALA A 158 9.84 9.49 -13.65
C ALA A 158 10.14 10.89 -13.10
N MET A 159 10.64 11.00 -11.86
CA MET A 159 11.06 12.28 -11.28
C MET A 159 12.33 12.84 -11.95
N LYS A 160 13.35 12.02 -12.18
CA LYS A 160 14.59 12.42 -12.88
C LYS A 160 14.34 12.88 -14.31
N SER A 161 13.39 12.28 -15.00
CA SER A 161 13.02 12.69 -16.34
C SER A 161 12.22 14.00 -16.41
N GLY A 162 11.89 14.60 -15.25
CA GLY A 162 11.06 15.80 -15.14
C GLY A 162 9.57 15.58 -15.41
N LYS A 163 9.14 14.32 -15.60
CA LYS A 163 7.73 13.96 -15.82
C LYS A 163 6.92 13.91 -14.53
N ALA A 164 7.58 13.68 -13.39
CA ALA A 164 6.93 13.66 -12.08
C ALA A 164 7.64 14.59 -11.10
N SER A 165 6.89 15.09 -10.11
CA SER A 165 7.41 15.87 -8.98
C SER A 165 6.72 15.53 -7.67
N VAL A 166 7.30 15.96 -6.55
CA VAL A 166 6.71 15.83 -5.21
C VAL A 166 6.54 17.20 -4.61
N VAL A 167 5.37 17.41 -4.01
CA VAL A 167 5.07 18.58 -3.18
C VAL A 167 4.64 18.10 -1.80
N THR A 168 5.23 18.66 -0.75
CA THR A 168 4.92 18.32 0.64
C THR A 168 4.28 19.51 1.33
N ASP A 169 2.94 19.52 1.37
CA ASP A 169 2.17 20.60 2.01
C ASP A 169 0.74 20.12 2.34
N HIS A 170 0.01 20.98 3.05
CA HIS A 170 -1.39 20.76 3.37
C HIS A 170 -2.28 21.47 2.33
N ILE A 171 -3.36 20.79 1.97
CA ILE A 171 -4.40 21.38 1.13
C ILE A 171 -5.15 22.44 1.96
N ASP A 172 -5.29 23.62 1.37
CA ASP A 172 -6.16 24.68 1.90
C ASP A 172 -7.56 24.55 1.31
N GLN A 173 -7.64 24.57 -0.04
CA GLN A 173 -8.92 24.40 -0.75
C GLN A 173 -8.68 23.85 -2.16
N PHE A 174 -9.71 23.27 -2.73
CA PHE A 174 -9.78 22.98 -4.17
C PHE A 174 -10.26 24.24 -4.90
N THR A 175 -9.66 24.51 -6.07
CA THR A 175 -10.00 25.63 -6.95
C THR A 175 -10.58 25.11 -8.26
N GLU A 176 -11.06 26.00 -9.11
CA GLU A 176 -11.51 25.62 -10.47
C GLU A 176 -10.37 25.09 -11.35
N THR A 177 -9.13 25.48 -11.03
CA THR A 177 -7.92 25.16 -11.81
C THR A 177 -7.01 24.16 -11.14
N GLY A 178 -7.33 23.71 -9.92
CA GLY A 178 -6.48 22.75 -9.20
C GLY A 178 -6.60 22.75 -7.69
N ILE A 179 -5.46 22.85 -6.99
CA ILE A 179 -5.39 22.76 -5.53
C ILE A 179 -4.56 23.91 -4.97
N LYS A 180 -5.15 24.73 -4.12
CA LYS A 180 -4.44 25.74 -3.33
C LYS A 180 -3.90 25.10 -2.05
N LEU A 181 -2.62 25.36 -1.77
CA LEU A 181 -1.91 24.84 -0.62
C LEU A 181 -1.86 25.88 0.51
N LYS A 182 -1.59 25.44 1.74
CA LYS A 182 -1.46 26.34 2.90
C LYS A 182 -0.25 27.24 2.82
N SER A 183 0.79 26.89 2.08
CA SER A 183 1.92 27.78 1.74
C SER A 183 1.51 28.98 0.89
N GLY A 184 0.34 28.93 0.25
CA GLY A 184 -0.13 29.90 -0.73
C GLY A 184 0.16 29.51 -2.18
N GLU A 185 0.93 28.43 -2.40
CA GLU A 185 1.17 27.87 -3.74
C GLU A 185 -0.11 27.25 -4.31
N GLU A 186 -0.29 27.32 -5.62
CA GLU A 186 -1.40 26.67 -6.32
C GLU A 186 -0.86 25.63 -7.31
N LEU A 187 -1.30 24.40 -7.15
CA LEU A 187 -1.01 23.28 -8.07
C LEU A 187 -2.10 23.22 -9.13
N THR A 188 -1.78 23.62 -10.34
CA THR A 188 -2.68 23.46 -11.49
C THR A 188 -2.88 21.98 -11.81
N ALA A 189 -4.12 21.54 -11.98
CA ALA A 189 -4.46 20.16 -12.28
C ALA A 189 -5.69 20.06 -13.19
N ASP A 190 -5.55 19.32 -14.29
CA ASP A 190 -6.69 18.88 -15.09
C ASP A 190 -7.38 17.67 -14.46
N ILE A 191 -6.61 16.84 -13.73
CA ILE A 191 -7.11 15.63 -13.06
C ILE A 191 -6.49 15.54 -11.67
N ILE A 192 -7.34 15.25 -10.68
CA ILE A 192 -6.93 15.04 -9.29
C ILE A 192 -7.27 13.61 -8.89
N ILE A 193 -6.27 12.83 -8.47
CA ILE A 193 -6.45 11.44 -8.06
C ILE A 193 -6.31 11.34 -6.54
N LYS A 194 -7.39 10.94 -5.85
CA LYS A 194 -7.38 10.77 -4.38
C LYS A 194 -6.80 9.42 -3.98
N ALA A 195 -5.48 9.35 -3.73
CA ALA A 195 -4.77 8.17 -3.24
C ALA A 195 -4.56 8.21 -1.72
N THR A 196 -5.52 8.73 -0.98
CA THR A 196 -5.42 9.03 0.46
C THR A 196 -5.67 7.83 1.39
N GLY A 197 -5.85 6.64 0.82
CA GLY A 197 -6.12 5.40 1.54
C GLY A 197 -7.57 4.96 1.47
N LEU A 198 -7.87 3.88 2.16
CA LEU A 198 -9.16 3.21 2.14
C LEU A 198 -9.78 3.14 3.52
N ASN A 199 -11.10 3.21 3.60
CA ASN A 199 -11.83 2.82 4.80
C ASN A 199 -11.98 1.29 4.81
N LEU A 200 -11.24 0.64 5.70
CA LEU A 200 -11.32 -0.81 5.84
C LEU A 200 -12.63 -1.18 6.54
N GLN A 201 -13.52 -1.84 5.82
CA GLN A 201 -14.70 -2.46 6.38
C GLN A 201 -14.46 -3.97 6.50
N PHE A 202 -14.41 -4.47 7.73
CA PHE A 202 -14.29 -5.91 7.94
C PHE A 202 -15.56 -6.62 7.42
N LEU A 203 -15.39 -7.70 6.66
CA LEU A 203 -16.46 -8.40 5.93
C LEU A 203 -17.35 -7.51 5.05
N ASN A 204 -16.86 -6.34 4.63
CA ASN A 204 -17.57 -5.43 3.72
C ASN A 204 -19.01 -5.10 4.13
N GLY A 205 -19.27 -5.00 5.45
CA GLY A 205 -20.60 -4.70 5.99
C GLY A 205 -21.58 -5.87 5.94
N ILE A 206 -21.14 -7.10 5.77
CA ILE A 206 -21.97 -8.30 5.84
C ILE A 206 -22.55 -8.43 7.25
N ASP A 207 -23.88 -8.52 7.34
CA ASP A 207 -24.57 -8.86 8.58
C ASP A 207 -24.40 -10.34 8.89
N VAL A 208 -23.74 -10.63 10.00
CA VAL A 208 -23.56 -12.01 10.48
C VAL A 208 -24.63 -12.34 11.51
N LYS A 209 -25.33 -13.44 11.28
CA LYS A 209 -26.33 -13.98 12.21
C LYS A 209 -26.03 -15.43 12.52
N VAL A 210 -26.14 -15.80 13.79
CA VAL A 210 -26.07 -17.18 14.27
C VAL A 210 -27.42 -17.49 14.95
N ASP A 211 -28.13 -18.53 14.48
CA ASP A 211 -29.45 -18.91 14.95
C ASP A 211 -30.44 -17.73 15.00
N ASN A 212 -30.46 -16.93 13.92
CA ASN A 212 -31.25 -15.70 13.74
C ASN A 212 -30.86 -14.53 14.67
N SER A 213 -29.88 -14.68 15.54
CA SER A 213 -29.38 -13.58 16.39
C SER A 213 -28.24 -12.84 15.72
N GLN A 214 -28.32 -11.50 15.69
CA GLN A 214 -27.25 -10.65 15.16
C GLN A 214 -25.97 -10.81 15.97
N VAL A 215 -24.84 -10.96 15.30
CA VAL A 215 -23.53 -11.07 15.95
C VAL A 215 -22.66 -9.88 15.58
N ASN A 216 -22.15 -9.18 16.59
CA ASN A 216 -21.16 -8.13 16.40
C ASN A 216 -19.74 -8.75 16.40
N ILE A 217 -19.13 -8.87 15.21
CA ILE A 217 -17.80 -9.48 15.07
C ILE A 217 -16.70 -8.68 15.79
N SER A 218 -16.86 -7.36 15.95
CA SER A 218 -15.87 -6.53 16.63
C SER A 218 -15.68 -6.87 18.11
N GLU A 219 -16.66 -7.55 18.71
CA GLU A 219 -16.65 -8.01 20.11
C GLU A 219 -16.12 -9.45 20.25
N LYS A 220 -15.82 -10.12 19.15
CA LYS A 220 -15.42 -11.51 19.13
C LYS A 220 -13.90 -11.68 19.17
N LEU A 221 -13.47 -12.74 19.86
CA LEU A 221 -12.07 -13.14 19.87
C LEU A 221 -11.73 -13.94 18.60
N ALA A 222 -10.64 -13.56 17.96
CA ALA A 222 -10.18 -14.25 16.76
C ALA A 222 -9.21 -15.39 17.12
N TYR A 223 -9.59 -16.63 16.81
CA TYR A 223 -8.70 -17.78 16.90
C TYR A 223 -7.77 -17.83 15.69
N LYS A 224 -6.47 -17.76 15.95
CA LYS A 224 -5.39 -17.72 14.93
C LYS A 224 -5.59 -16.64 13.85
N GLY A 225 -6.34 -15.58 14.15
CA GLY A 225 -6.64 -14.49 13.23
C GLY A 225 -7.53 -14.89 12.04
N ARG A 226 -8.31 -15.98 12.14
CA ARG A 226 -9.10 -16.48 11.01
C ARG A 226 -10.48 -17.03 11.34
N MET A 227 -10.75 -17.40 12.57
CA MET A 227 -12.05 -17.89 13.05
C MET A 227 -12.45 -17.11 14.29
N PHE A 228 -13.74 -17.04 14.60
CA PHE A 228 -14.25 -16.23 15.71
C PHE A 228 -15.04 -17.12 16.68
N ASN A 229 -14.92 -16.82 17.99
CA ASN A 229 -15.75 -17.50 18.97
C ASN A 229 -17.24 -17.23 18.72
N ASP A 230 -18.09 -18.19 19.04
CA ASP A 230 -19.55 -18.13 18.89
C ASP A 230 -20.05 -17.93 17.44
N ILE A 231 -19.20 -18.11 16.44
CA ILE A 231 -19.57 -18.06 15.02
C ILE A 231 -19.09 -19.34 14.35
N PRO A 232 -19.87 -20.43 14.41
CA PRO A 232 -19.47 -21.71 13.85
C PRO A 232 -19.35 -21.63 12.32
N ASN A 233 -18.44 -22.42 11.76
CA ASN A 233 -18.24 -22.59 10.32
C ASN A 233 -17.88 -21.33 9.54
N LEU A 234 -17.45 -20.26 10.23
CA LEU A 234 -16.92 -19.05 9.60
C LEU A 234 -15.38 -19.03 9.71
N ALA A 235 -14.71 -19.02 8.57
CA ALA A 235 -13.29 -18.78 8.49
C ALA A 235 -12.99 -17.64 7.51
N CYS A 236 -12.13 -16.72 7.91
CA CYS A 236 -11.70 -15.58 7.12
C CYS A 236 -10.22 -15.71 6.73
N SER A 237 -9.91 -15.42 5.48
CA SER A 237 -8.52 -15.31 5.03
C SER A 237 -8.07 -13.86 5.14
N PHE A 238 -7.12 -13.60 6.03
CA PHE A 238 -6.57 -12.28 6.27
C PHE A 238 -5.05 -12.32 6.20
N GLY A 239 -4.46 -11.26 5.64
CA GLY A 239 -3.01 -11.14 5.52
C GLY A 239 -2.36 -10.55 6.78
N TYR A 240 -1.04 -10.40 6.74
CA TYR A 240 -0.29 -9.75 7.80
C TYR A 240 -0.30 -8.24 7.63
N ALA A 241 -0.40 -7.50 8.74
CA ALA A 241 -0.31 -6.04 8.72
C ALA A 241 1.10 -5.51 8.38
N ARG A 242 2.15 -6.31 8.67
CA ARG A 242 3.56 -5.92 8.51
C ARG A 242 4.40 -6.92 7.71
N ALA A 243 3.74 -7.69 6.84
CA ALA A 243 4.37 -8.65 5.94
C ALA A 243 3.49 -8.86 4.72
N SER A 244 3.94 -9.69 3.77
CA SER A 244 3.14 -10.01 2.58
C SER A 244 1.77 -10.59 2.96
N TRP A 245 0.71 -9.99 2.44
CA TRP A 245 -0.68 -10.46 2.60
C TRP A 245 -0.85 -11.88 2.11
N THR A 246 -0.27 -12.21 0.96
CA THR A 246 -0.37 -13.55 0.35
C THR A 246 0.19 -14.63 1.24
N LEU A 247 1.24 -14.35 2.01
CA LEU A 247 1.81 -15.32 2.95
C LEU A 247 0.82 -15.70 4.06
N GLY A 248 0.14 -14.72 4.65
CA GLY A 248 -0.89 -14.95 5.67
C GLY A 248 -2.12 -15.65 5.11
N ALA A 249 -2.57 -15.24 3.92
CA ALA A 249 -3.70 -15.84 3.22
C ALA A 249 -3.44 -17.30 2.86
N ASP A 250 -2.26 -17.62 2.35
CA ASP A 250 -1.83 -18.99 2.02
C ASP A 250 -1.85 -19.92 3.26
N LEU A 251 -1.27 -19.47 4.37
CA LEU A 251 -1.30 -20.22 5.64
C LEU A 251 -2.73 -20.38 6.18
N SER A 252 -3.59 -19.39 5.99
CA SER A 252 -5.00 -19.47 6.40
C SER A 252 -5.74 -20.51 5.59
N SER A 253 -5.58 -20.48 4.27
CA SER A 253 -6.21 -21.44 3.35
C SER A 253 -5.75 -22.87 3.62
N GLU A 254 -4.44 -23.09 3.80
CA GLU A 254 -3.89 -24.39 4.14
C GLU A 254 -4.46 -24.94 5.47
N TYR A 255 -4.57 -24.08 6.49
CA TYR A 255 -5.11 -24.45 7.78
C TYR A 255 -6.59 -24.84 7.68
N VAL A 256 -7.42 -24.03 7.00
CA VAL A 256 -8.85 -24.30 6.82
C VAL A 256 -9.06 -25.59 6.02
N CYS A 257 -8.32 -25.83 4.95
CA CYS A 257 -8.40 -27.09 4.20
C CYS A 257 -8.05 -28.31 5.06
N LYS A 258 -7.01 -28.21 5.91
CA LYS A 258 -6.66 -29.29 6.84
C LYS A 258 -7.74 -29.53 7.87
N LEU A 259 -8.36 -28.45 8.38
CA LEU A 259 -9.47 -28.53 9.34
C LEU A 259 -10.69 -29.23 8.71
N LEU A 260 -11.13 -28.81 7.53
CA LEU A 260 -12.26 -29.43 6.81
C LEU A 260 -12.00 -30.93 6.54
N ASN A 261 -10.82 -31.29 6.04
CA ASN A 261 -10.45 -32.68 5.85
C ASN A 261 -10.45 -33.50 7.14
N HIS A 262 -10.11 -32.87 8.29
CA HIS A 262 -10.18 -33.54 9.60
C HIS A 262 -11.63 -33.73 10.03
N MET A 263 -12.47 -32.72 9.83
CA MET A 263 -13.91 -32.79 10.14
C MET A 263 -14.58 -33.91 9.35
N ASP A 264 -14.36 -33.98 8.04
CA ASP A 264 -14.90 -35.03 7.17
C ASP A 264 -14.52 -36.44 7.65
N LYS A 265 -13.23 -36.63 8.04
CA LYS A 265 -12.75 -37.94 8.55
C LYS A 265 -13.36 -38.32 9.89
N LYS A 266 -13.78 -37.36 10.72
CA LYS A 266 -14.30 -37.55 12.07
C LYS A 266 -15.81 -37.43 12.15
N GLY A 267 -16.49 -37.02 11.08
CA GLY A 267 -17.91 -36.77 11.05
C GLY A 267 -18.34 -35.51 11.83
N PHE A 268 -17.43 -34.55 12.02
CA PHE A 268 -17.78 -33.26 12.65
C PHE A 268 -18.48 -32.35 11.65
N THR A 269 -19.51 -31.65 12.09
CA THR A 269 -20.36 -30.79 11.27
C THR A 269 -20.12 -29.29 11.51
N TYR A 270 -19.41 -28.94 12.57
CA TYR A 270 -19.07 -27.55 12.89
C TYR A 270 -17.70 -27.43 13.60
N PHE A 271 -17.11 -26.28 13.51
CA PHE A 271 -15.87 -25.88 14.22
C PHE A 271 -16.01 -24.52 14.87
#